data_b1fa4def60cd399121ac7719c5297533
#
_entry.id   b1fa4def60cd399121ac7719c5297533
#
_cell.length_a   1.000
_cell.length_b   1.000
_cell.length_c   1.000
_cell.angle_alpha   90.00
_cell.angle_beta   90.00
_cell.angle_gamma   90.00
#
_symmetry.space_group_name_H-M   'P 1'
#
loop_
_entity.id
_entity.type
_entity.pdbx_description
1 polymer ?
#
loop_
_entity_poly.entity_id
_entity_poly.type
_entity_poly.pdbx_seq_one_letter_code
_entity_poly.pdbx_strand_id
1 'polypeptide(L)'
;MPMDPERKEFWQTIVRSTIKERCKAIFNQELLSDVKFAVCREGGSGSKTIPAHKFVLAISSPVFFAMFYGDMAEGDGVKIPDCEYESLLEVLRFIYSDEANLNPGNVMQVLYLAKKYMLPSLADKCSVYLQENIDASSVFHVLPQAQKYEEIDLLDCCWKHIEDETEEAVKSDGFVTIERSVLEELVERDSLNVKEVELFKAVDSWAKIECEKQGLKTEGSVKRRVLGERIVKGIRFPVMEEKEFTSVVLDSGILSHKETNDLVKYFNSVPNTSLEFSQESRKGSLVRRVYRFSSFLEGWEESSKFCDVIGLSCDKDINLCAVRLFGNKGKEYRLHLEIQSDGSDLIRSKDAQYLPRQIKSEMGSYPGFDVMFKPPIALKANSKYWLIADICGPPSWYGKGGQSCMHCSGVTFKFYNLDGMAQRVKKGQFPELLFTLA
;
A
#
# COMPACT_ATOMS: atom_id res chain seq x y z
N MET A 1 -56.72 -0.26 -18.10
CA MET A 1 -56.33 0.96 -17.39
C MET A 1 -55.31 1.71 -18.22
N PRO A 2 -55.42 2.98 -18.46
CA PRO A 2 -54.37 3.75 -19.12
C PRO A 2 -53.13 3.74 -18.24
N MET A 3 -51.99 3.42 -18.84
CA MET A 3 -50.71 3.37 -18.15
C MET A 3 -50.27 4.83 -17.84
N ASP A 4 -49.81 5.04 -16.59
CA ASP A 4 -49.25 6.34 -16.18
C ASP A 4 -48.20 6.84 -17.18
N PRO A 5 -48.15 8.15 -17.53
CA PRO A 5 -47.21 8.71 -18.48
C PRO A 5 -45.77 8.36 -18.16
N GLU A 6 -45.33 8.44 -16.89
CA GLU A 6 -43.95 8.10 -16.44
C GLU A 6 -43.60 6.63 -16.69
N ARG A 7 -44.55 5.74 -16.41
CA ARG A 7 -44.41 4.31 -16.72
C ARG A 7 -44.35 4.05 -18.24
N LYS A 8 -45.08 4.80 -19.03
CA LYS A 8 -45.09 4.65 -20.50
C LYS A 8 -43.75 5.06 -21.07
N GLU A 9 -43.16 6.17 -20.61
CA GLU A 9 -41.85 6.66 -21.02
C GLU A 9 -40.74 5.66 -20.62
N PHE A 10 -40.77 5.14 -19.37
CA PHE A 10 -39.87 4.09 -18.92
C PHE A 10 -39.89 2.88 -19.86
N TRP A 11 -41.06 2.34 -20.20
CA TRP A 11 -41.17 1.17 -21.07
C TRP A 11 -40.72 1.46 -22.51
N GLN A 12 -40.92 2.65 -23.04
CA GLN A 12 -40.42 3.02 -24.35
C GLN A 12 -38.89 3.05 -24.42
N THR A 13 -38.25 3.46 -23.33
CA THR A 13 -36.77 3.53 -23.21
C THR A 13 -36.16 2.15 -23.09
N ILE A 14 -36.74 1.22 -22.32
CA ILE A 14 -36.11 -0.05 -21.98
C ILE A 14 -36.48 -1.24 -22.89
N VAL A 15 -37.51 -1.13 -23.72
CA VAL A 15 -37.99 -2.25 -24.58
C VAL A 15 -36.91 -2.77 -25.54
N ARG A 16 -35.96 -1.92 -25.98
CA ARG A 16 -34.86 -2.31 -26.87
C ARG A 16 -33.53 -2.56 -26.16
N SER A 17 -33.48 -2.45 -24.83
CA SER A 17 -32.27 -2.60 -24.04
C SER A 17 -31.98 -4.07 -23.74
N THR A 18 -30.72 -4.36 -23.36
CA THR A 18 -30.30 -5.67 -22.87
C THR A 18 -30.95 -5.96 -21.52
N ILE A 19 -30.92 -7.22 -21.06
CA ILE A 19 -31.42 -7.60 -19.73
C ILE A 19 -30.66 -6.86 -18.63
N LYS A 20 -29.34 -6.66 -18.80
CA LYS A 20 -28.49 -5.93 -17.86
C LYS A 20 -28.94 -4.46 -17.75
N GLU A 21 -29.20 -3.80 -18.87
CA GLU A 21 -29.68 -2.40 -18.89
C GLU A 21 -31.06 -2.29 -18.23
N ARG A 22 -31.94 -3.26 -18.45
CA ARG A 22 -33.27 -3.31 -17.80
C ARG A 22 -33.15 -3.51 -16.28
N CYS A 23 -32.29 -4.42 -15.82
CA CYS A 23 -32.01 -4.58 -14.39
C CYS A 23 -31.44 -3.30 -13.79
N LYS A 24 -30.45 -2.67 -14.45
CA LYS A 24 -29.89 -1.39 -14.01
C LYS A 24 -30.93 -0.28 -13.89
N ALA A 25 -31.90 -0.24 -14.80
CA ALA A 25 -32.95 0.79 -14.81
C ALA A 25 -33.93 0.67 -13.62
N ILE A 26 -34.16 -0.55 -13.08
CA ILE A 26 -35.01 -0.74 -11.90
C ILE A 26 -34.26 -0.71 -10.57
N PHE A 27 -32.93 -0.51 -10.61
CA PHE A 27 -32.12 -0.40 -9.39
C PHE A 27 -32.56 0.80 -8.54
N ASN A 28 -32.80 0.58 -7.25
CA ASN A 28 -33.26 1.59 -6.29
C ASN A 28 -34.54 2.34 -6.74
N GLN A 29 -35.46 1.64 -7.42
CA GLN A 29 -36.74 2.15 -7.86
C GLN A 29 -37.89 1.37 -7.20
N GLU A 30 -38.99 2.05 -6.93
CA GLU A 30 -40.22 1.42 -6.39
C GLU A 30 -40.94 0.54 -7.43
N LEU A 31 -40.59 0.65 -8.71
CA LEU A 31 -41.21 -0.08 -9.78
C LEU A 31 -40.98 -1.57 -9.63
N LEU A 32 -42.05 -2.35 -9.41
CA LEU A 32 -42.06 -3.80 -9.19
C LEU A 32 -41.27 -4.24 -7.94
N SER A 33 -40.88 -3.32 -7.06
CA SER A 33 -40.18 -3.68 -5.82
C SER A 33 -41.12 -4.48 -4.90
N ASP A 34 -40.62 -5.56 -4.33
CA ASP A 34 -41.31 -6.47 -3.42
C ASP A 34 -40.56 -6.67 -2.10
N VAL A 35 -39.49 -5.90 -1.87
CA VAL A 35 -38.75 -5.84 -0.60
C VAL A 35 -38.15 -4.45 -0.40
N LYS A 36 -38.02 -4.04 0.87
CA LYS A 36 -37.32 -2.80 1.27
C LYS A 36 -36.30 -3.09 2.36
N PHE A 37 -35.06 -2.69 2.13
CA PHE A 37 -34.01 -2.73 3.15
C PHE A 37 -34.05 -1.45 3.98
N ALA A 38 -34.15 -1.58 5.29
CA ALA A 38 -34.06 -0.48 6.23
C ALA A 38 -32.69 -0.49 6.91
N VAL A 39 -31.89 0.54 6.65
CA VAL A 39 -30.56 0.76 7.27
C VAL A 39 -30.72 1.79 8.38
N CYS A 40 -30.33 1.42 9.60
CA CYS A 40 -30.36 2.32 10.75
C CYS A 40 -29.11 3.23 10.71
N ARG A 41 -29.28 4.53 10.96
CA ARG A 41 -28.16 5.45 11.17
C ARG A 41 -27.60 5.24 12.58
N GLU A 42 -26.27 5.09 12.70
CA GLU A 42 -25.61 5.18 14.02
C GLU A 42 -25.91 6.57 14.62
N GLY A 43 -26.56 6.59 15.79
CA GLY A 43 -26.81 7.81 16.59
C GLY A 43 -27.96 8.72 16.13
N GLY A 44 -28.82 8.33 15.17
CA GLY A 44 -29.92 9.16 14.67
C GLY A 44 -31.30 8.49 14.67
N SER A 45 -32.37 9.26 14.92
CA SER A 45 -33.77 8.82 14.84
C SER A 45 -34.28 8.81 13.39
N GLY A 46 -33.76 7.88 12.53
CA GLY A 46 -34.26 7.72 11.18
C GLY A 46 -33.63 6.53 10.46
N SER A 47 -34.44 5.73 9.79
CA SER A 47 -33.97 4.71 8.86
C SER A 47 -34.11 5.20 7.43
N LYS A 48 -33.07 5.02 6.60
CA LYS A 48 -33.20 5.14 5.15
C LYS A 48 -33.60 3.78 4.58
N THR A 49 -34.49 3.78 3.59
CA THR A 49 -34.94 2.56 2.95
C THR A 49 -34.46 2.48 1.50
N ILE A 50 -34.12 1.28 1.04
CA ILE A 50 -33.72 0.98 -0.34
C ILE A 50 -34.74 -0.04 -0.87
N PRO A 51 -35.56 0.31 -1.88
CA PRO A 51 -36.43 -0.63 -2.55
C PRO A 51 -35.59 -1.61 -3.41
N ALA A 52 -36.01 -2.88 -3.44
CA ALA A 52 -35.32 -3.92 -4.19
C ALA A 52 -36.27 -5.02 -4.65
N HIS A 53 -35.75 -6.02 -5.37
CA HIS A 53 -36.53 -7.08 -6.01
C HIS A 53 -36.00 -8.44 -5.55
N LYS A 54 -36.79 -9.19 -4.78
CA LYS A 54 -36.44 -10.50 -4.22
C LYS A 54 -35.85 -11.45 -5.26
N PHE A 55 -36.47 -11.51 -6.43
CA PHE A 55 -35.98 -12.36 -7.52
C PHE A 55 -34.57 -12.02 -7.98
N VAL A 56 -34.27 -10.75 -8.21
CA VAL A 56 -32.96 -10.30 -8.67
C VAL A 56 -31.87 -10.59 -7.61
N LEU A 57 -32.19 -10.34 -6.35
CA LEU A 57 -31.32 -10.64 -5.22
C LEU A 57 -31.05 -12.14 -5.08
N ALA A 58 -32.09 -12.96 -5.14
CA ALA A 58 -32.00 -14.40 -4.94
C ALA A 58 -31.22 -15.13 -6.03
N ILE A 59 -31.30 -14.69 -7.29
CA ILE A 59 -30.51 -15.29 -8.38
C ILE A 59 -29.02 -14.87 -8.31
N SER A 60 -28.69 -13.82 -7.56
CA SER A 60 -27.34 -13.27 -7.45
C SER A 60 -26.60 -13.76 -6.19
N SER A 61 -27.34 -14.19 -5.16
CA SER A 61 -26.77 -14.56 -3.86
C SER A 61 -27.53 -15.71 -3.21
N PRO A 62 -26.84 -16.80 -2.83
CA PRO A 62 -27.48 -17.90 -2.10
C PRO A 62 -28.01 -17.46 -0.72
N VAL A 63 -27.41 -16.44 -0.11
CA VAL A 63 -27.88 -15.86 1.16
C VAL A 63 -29.20 -15.15 0.96
N PHE A 64 -29.35 -14.32 -0.07
CA PHE A 64 -30.61 -13.68 -0.41
C PHE A 64 -31.66 -14.71 -0.90
N PHE A 65 -31.22 -15.77 -1.60
CA PHE A 65 -32.14 -16.87 -1.92
C PHE A 65 -32.73 -17.50 -0.65
N ALA A 66 -31.87 -17.86 0.32
CA ALA A 66 -32.33 -18.42 1.59
C ALA A 66 -33.20 -17.43 2.38
N MET A 67 -32.84 -16.13 2.36
CA MET A 67 -33.59 -15.08 3.06
C MET A 67 -35.01 -14.89 2.53
N PHE A 68 -35.27 -15.03 1.23
CA PHE A 68 -36.57 -14.72 0.63
C PHE A 68 -37.35 -15.94 0.18
N TYR A 69 -36.70 -17.07 -0.08
CA TYR A 69 -37.31 -18.29 -0.63
C TYR A 69 -36.98 -19.54 0.20
N GLY A 70 -36.22 -19.40 1.30
CA GLY A 70 -35.95 -20.49 2.24
C GLY A 70 -37.11 -20.80 3.20
N ASP A 71 -36.94 -21.82 4.04
CA ASP A 71 -37.97 -22.31 4.96
C ASP A 71 -38.41 -21.28 6.02
N MET A 72 -37.56 -20.27 6.32
CA MET A 72 -37.83 -19.17 7.24
C MET A 72 -37.75 -17.83 6.51
N ALA A 73 -38.48 -17.69 5.41
CA ALA A 73 -38.43 -16.49 4.58
C ALA A 73 -38.78 -15.21 5.34
N GLU A 74 -37.99 -14.16 5.17
CA GLU A 74 -38.25 -12.83 5.71
C GLU A 74 -39.38 -12.12 4.95
N GLY A 75 -40.10 -11.22 5.64
CA GLY A 75 -41.16 -10.40 5.03
C GLY A 75 -40.60 -9.31 4.08
N ASP A 76 -41.46 -8.34 3.75
CA ASP A 76 -41.17 -7.30 2.76
C ASP A 76 -40.27 -6.15 3.32
N GLY A 77 -40.03 -6.16 4.64
CA GLY A 77 -39.18 -5.16 5.33
C GLY A 77 -38.01 -5.81 6.06
N VAL A 78 -36.81 -5.72 5.50
CA VAL A 78 -35.58 -6.30 6.07
C VAL A 78 -34.74 -5.22 6.72
N LYS A 79 -34.41 -5.41 8.00
CA LYS A 79 -33.50 -4.50 8.72
C LYS A 79 -32.05 -4.99 8.62
N ILE A 80 -31.16 -4.13 8.17
CA ILE A 80 -29.72 -4.39 8.13
C ILE A 80 -29.03 -3.47 9.15
N PRO A 81 -28.67 -4.00 10.34
CA PRO A 81 -28.18 -3.16 11.44
C PRO A 81 -26.68 -2.84 11.36
N ASP A 82 -25.91 -3.61 10.61
CA ASP A 82 -24.46 -3.67 10.65
C ASP A 82 -23.79 -3.07 9.40
N CYS A 83 -24.46 -2.15 8.72
CA CYS A 83 -23.86 -1.46 7.57
C CYS A 83 -24.37 -0.03 7.42
N GLU A 84 -23.59 0.77 6.69
CA GLU A 84 -23.99 2.09 6.22
C GLU A 84 -24.83 2.00 4.96
N TYR A 85 -25.72 2.97 4.81
CA TYR A 85 -26.64 3.04 3.66
C TYR A 85 -25.89 3.04 2.32
N GLU A 86 -24.84 3.83 2.19
CA GLU A 86 -24.08 3.99 0.95
C GLU A 86 -23.36 2.68 0.56
N SER A 87 -22.84 1.93 1.54
CA SER A 87 -22.15 0.67 1.28
C SER A 87 -23.14 -0.42 0.85
N LEU A 88 -24.32 -0.52 1.49
CA LEU A 88 -25.36 -1.44 1.04
C LEU A 88 -25.88 -1.08 -0.36
N LEU A 89 -26.02 0.22 -0.63
CA LEU A 89 -26.45 0.70 -1.94
C LEU A 89 -25.48 0.26 -3.05
N GLU A 90 -24.15 0.29 -2.80
CA GLU A 90 -23.17 -0.17 -3.78
C GLU A 90 -23.20 -1.70 -3.97
N VAL A 91 -23.42 -2.48 -2.92
CA VAL A 91 -23.64 -3.93 -3.03
C VAL A 91 -24.86 -4.23 -3.91
N LEU A 92 -25.96 -3.54 -3.66
CA LEU A 92 -27.18 -3.70 -4.46
C LEU A 92 -26.95 -3.21 -5.90
N ARG A 93 -26.26 -2.08 -6.11
CA ARG A 93 -25.87 -1.61 -7.46
C ARG A 93 -25.13 -2.70 -8.22
N PHE A 94 -24.16 -3.35 -7.57
CA PHE A 94 -23.40 -4.44 -8.19
C PHE A 94 -24.31 -5.61 -8.60
N ILE A 95 -25.24 -6.02 -7.76
CA ILE A 95 -26.19 -7.10 -8.07
C ILE A 95 -27.03 -6.79 -9.32
N TYR A 96 -27.42 -5.53 -9.53
CA TYR A 96 -28.26 -5.11 -10.67
C TYR A 96 -27.47 -4.78 -11.95
N SER A 97 -26.18 -4.45 -11.83
CA SER A 97 -25.45 -3.89 -12.97
C SER A 97 -24.04 -4.44 -13.16
N ASP A 98 -23.50 -5.29 -12.28
CA ASP A 98 -22.10 -5.70 -12.19
C ASP A 98 -21.13 -4.50 -12.02
N GLU A 99 -21.63 -3.32 -11.67
CA GLU A 99 -20.85 -2.10 -11.45
C GLU A 99 -20.88 -1.73 -9.95
N ALA A 100 -19.75 -1.30 -9.43
CA ALA A 100 -19.64 -0.76 -8.08
C ALA A 100 -18.73 0.48 -8.08
N ASN A 101 -19.15 1.54 -7.38
CA ASN A 101 -18.37 2.76 -7.21
C ASN A 101 -17.58 2.64 -5.91
N LEU A 102 -16.42 1.99 -6.00
CA LEU A 102 -15.55 1.81 -4.85
C LEU A 102 -14.71 3.06 -4.59
N ASN A 103 -14.56 3.38 -3.32
CA ASN A 103 -13.72 4.47 -2.85
C ASN A 103 -13.13 4.12 -1.46
N PRO A 104 -12.11 4.84 -0.95
CA PRO A 104 -11.48 4.51 0.32
C PRO A 104 -12.43 4.46 1.52
N GLY A 105 -13.53 5.24 1.49
CA GLY A 105 -14.51 5.29 2.58
C GLY A 105 -15.48 4.13 2.62
N ASN A 106 -15.75 3.47 1.48
CA ASN A 106 -16.77 2.42 1.43
C ASN A 106 -16.23 1.02 1.16
N VAL A 107 -15.06 0.89 0.53
CA VAL A 107 -14.56 -0.38 -0.02
C VAL A 107 -14.47 -1.50 1.02
N MET A 108 -14.05 -1.22 2.25
CA MET A 108 -13.93 -2.22 3.31
C MET A 108 -15.28 -2.75 3.75
N GLN A 109 -16.27 -1.88 3.89
CA GLN A 109 -17.61 -2.31 4.26
C GLN A 109 -18.34 -3.01 3.10
N VAL A 110 -18.11 -2.59 1.86
CA VAL A 110 -18.59 -3.29 0.66
C VAL A 110 -17.96 -4.69 0.57
N LEU A 111 -16.66 -4.84 0.88
CA LEU A 111 -15.97 -6.14 0.94
C LEU A 111 -16.63 -7.07 2.00
N TYR A 112 -16.84 -6.56 3.21
CA TYR A 112 -17.52 -7.30 4.26
C TYR A 112 -18.92 -7.77 3.82
N LEU A 113 -19.72 -6.87 3.26
CA LEU A 113 -21.07 -7.20 2.79
C LEU A 113 -21.03 -8.18 1.60
N ALA A 114 -20.06 -8.04 0.69
CA ALA A 114 -19.88 -8.96 -0.43
C ALA A 114 -19.60 -10.39 0.05
N LYS A 115 -18.79 -10.57 1.09
CA LYS A 115 -18.56 -11.87 1.73
C LYS A 115 -19.79 -12.36 2.49
N LYS A 116 -20.41 -11.50 3.31
CA LYS A 116 -21.63 -11.82 4.06
C LYS A 116 -22.74 -12.32 3.15
N TYR A 117 -22.93 -11.71 1.99
CA TYR A 117 -23.95 -12.09 1.03
C TYR A 117 -23.46 -13.05 -0.08
N MET A 118 -22.25 -13.61 0.08
CA MET A 118 -21.63 -14.56 -0.85
C MET A 118 -21.64 -14.05 -2.31
N LEU A 119 -21.05 -12.87 -2.52
CA LEU A 119 -20.87 -12.22 -3.83
C LEU A 119 -19.37 -12.21 -4.19
N PRO A 120 -18.79 -13.35 -4.63
CA PRO A 120 -17.34 -13.48 -4.81
C PRO A 120 -16.77 -12.47 -5.81
N SER A 121 -17.44 -12.24 -6.93
CA SER A 121 -16.96 -11.28 -7.94
C SER A 121 -16.90 -9.83 -7.45
N LEU A 122 -17.76 -9.44 -6.49
CA LEU A 122 -17.67 -8.13 -5.84
C LEU A 122 -16.54 -8.11 -4.82
N ALA A 123 -16.36 -9.18 -4.05
CA ALA A 123 -15.25 -9.31 -3.12
C ALA A 123 -13.89 -9.20 -3.83
N ASP A 124 -13.73 -9.89 -4.97
CA ASP A 124 -12.53 -9.81 -5.81
C ASP A 124 -12.27 -8.38 -6.29
N LYS A 125 -13.31 -7.67 -6.75
CA LYS A 125 -13.18 -6.26 -7.16
C LYS A 125 -12.73 -5.35 -6.00
N CYS A 126 -13.27 -5.56 -4.80
CA CYS A 126 -12.85 -4.81 -3.62
C CYS A 126 -11.38 -5.12 -3.25
N SER A 127 -10.98 -6.39 -3.29
CA SER A 127 -9.60 -6.80 -3.01
C SER A 127 -8.62 -6.20 -4.00
N VAL A 128 -8.93 -6.23 -5.29
CA VAL A 128 -8.10 -5.59 -6.34
C VAL A 128 -8.01 -4.07 -6.11
N TYR A 129 -9.16 -3.43 -5.83
CA TYR A 129 -9.17 -1.98 -5.54
C TYR A 129 -8.26 -1.63 -4.36
N LEU A 130 -8.34 -2.39 -3.26
CA LEU A 130 -7.51 -2.18 -2.08
C LEU A 130 -6.03 -2.37 -2.40
N GLN A 131 -5.66 -3.49 -3.04
CA GLN A 131 -4.27 -3.77 -3.41
C GLN A 131 -3.66 -2.69 -4.33
N GLU A 132 -4.47 -2.10 -5.22
CA GLU A 132 -4.02 -1.03 -6.12
C GLU A 132 -3.93 0.35 -5.45
N ASN A 133 -4.63 0.58 -4.34
CA ASN A 133 -4.79 1.90 -3.73
C ASN A 133 -4.24 2.01 -2.29
N ILE A 134 -3.74 0.91 -1.70
CA ILE A 134 -2.99 0.97 -0.43
C ILE A 134 -1.62 1.58 -0.70
N ASP A 135 -1.31 2.60 0.08
CA ASP A 135 0.02 3.23 0.13
C ASP A 135 0.40 3.54 1.59
N ALA A 136 1.61 4.05 1.80
CA ALA A 136 2.10 4.40 3.13
C ALA A 136 1.19 5.40 3.88
N SER A 137 0.44 6.25 3.17
CA SER A 137 -0.44 7.24 3.79
C SER A 137 -1.79 6.66 4.23
N SER A 138 -2.27 5.62 3.56
CA SER A 138 -3.60 5.02 3.78
C SER A 138 -3.56 3.72 4.58
N VAL A 139 -2.40 3.07 4.67
CA VAL A 139 -2.25 1.73 5.25
C VAL A 139 -2.77 1.63 6.68
N PHE A 140 -2.54 2.62 7.53
CA PHE A 140 -3.02 2.62 8.91
C PHE A 140 -4.52 2.91 9.07
N HIS A 141 -5.20 3.35 8.01
CA HIS A 141 -6.66 3.40 7.96
C HIS A 141 -7.27 2.07 7.53
N VAL A 142 -6.57 1.31 6.69
CA VAL A 142 -7.02 0.01 6.17
C VAL A 142 -6.75 -1.12 7.17
N LEU A 143 -5.56 -1.13 7.80
CA LEU A 143 -5.10 -2.21 8.69
C LEU A 143 -6.09 -2.56 9.82
N PRO A 144 -6.63 -1.61 10.62
CA PRO A 144 -7.60 -1.93 11.67
C PRO A 144 -8.90 -2.52 11.13
N GLN A 145 -9.32 -2.09 9.94
CA GLN A 145 -10.52 -2.62 9.31
C GLN A 145 -10.28 -4.04 8.77
N ALA A 146 -9.10 -4.29 8.18
CA ALA A 146 -8.69 -5.62 7.75
C ALA A 146 -8.63 -6.60 8.94
N GLN A 147 -8.14 -6.15 10.11
CA GLN A 147 -8.18 -6.93 11.36
C GLN A 147 -9.62 -7.21 11.81
N LYS A 148 -10.48 -6.18 11.84
CA LYS A 148 -11.89 -6.31 12.25
C LYS A 148 -12.67 -7.30 11.40
N TYR A 149 -12.38 -7.37 10.09
CA TYR A 149 -13.07 -8.23 9.16
C TYR A 149 -12.32 -9.54 8.86
N GLU A 150 -11.22 -9.80 9.59
CA GLU A 150 -10.40 -11.03 9.48
C GLU A 150 -9.89 -11.29 8.04
N GLU A 151 -9.50 -10.21 7.33
CA GLU A 151 -9.01 -10.25 5.95
C GLU A 151 -7.49 -10.53 5.92
N ILE A 152 -7.11 -11.82 6.02
CA ILE A 152 -5.71 -12.26 6.19
C ILE A 152 -4.81 -11.76 5.04
N ASP A 153 -5.22 -11.97 3.78
CA ASP A 153 -4.42 -11.54 2.62
C ASP A 153 -4.22 -10.02 2.57
N LEU A 154 -5.23 -9.26 3.02
CA LEU A 154 -5.16 -7.81 3.10
C LEU A 154 -4.29 -7.36 4.27
N LEU A 155 -4.34 -8.06 5.40
CA LEU A 155 -3.43 -7.83 6.55
C LEU A 155 -1.97 -8.01 6.14
N ASP A 156 -1.66 -9.10 5.44
CA ASP A 156 -0.30 -9.37 4.94
C ASP A 156 0.15 -8.28 3.94
N CYS A 157 -0.76 -7.84 3.09
CA CYS A 157 -0.50 -6.74 2.16
C CYS A 157 -0.21 -5.42 2.91
N CYS A 158 -1.03 -5.08 3.92
CA CYS A 158 -0.82 -3.88 4.75
C CYS A 158 0.53 -3.92 5.46
N TRP A 159 0.85 -5.03 6.13
CA TRP A 159 2.13 -5.16 6.84
C TRP A 159 3.32 -5.08 5.90
N LYS A 160 3.22 -5.66 4.71
CA LYS A 160 4.28 -5.55 3.71
C LYS A 160 4.51 -4.10 3.27
N HIS A 161 3.45 -3.31 3.05
CA HIS A 161 3.58 -1.89 2.74
C HIS A 161 4.21 -1.09 3.90
N ILE A 162 3.81 -1.40 5.15
CA ILE A 162 4.39 -0.78 6.34
C ILE A 162 5.88 -1.11 6.45
N GLU A 163 6.27 -2.36 6.22
CA GLU A 163 7.66 -2.81 6.29
C GLU A 163 8.54 -2.22 5.20
N ASP A 164 8.02 -2.14 3.97
CA ASP A 164 8.74 -1.61 2.80
C ASP A 164 8.92 -0.07 2.87
N GLU A 165 7.92 0.65 3.38
CA GLU A 165 7.84 2.12 3.40
C GLU A 165 7.57 2.65 4.83
N THR A 166 8.24 2.07 5.84
CA THR A 166 7.96 2.34 7.26
C THR A 166 8.08 3.82 7.60
N GLU A 167 9.11 4.51 7.10
CA GLU A 167 9.36 5.91 7.44
C GLU A 167 8.23 6.82 6.97
N GLU A 168 7.70 6.61 5.78
CA GLU A 168 6.56 7.33 5.24
C GLU A 168 5.27 6.95 5.97
N ALA A 169 5.09 5.65 6.24
CA ALA A 169 3.90 5.15 6.93
C ALA A 169 3.76 5.76 8.34
N VAL A 170 4.83 5.76 9.15
CA VAL A 170 4.76 6.29 10.53
C VAL A 170 4.66 7.81 10.60
N LYS A 171 4.91 8.53 9.50
CA LYS A 171 4.68 9.98 9.37
C LYS A 171 3.27 10.34 8.90
N SER A 172 2.48 9.34 8.51
CA SER A 172 1.10 9.57 8.04
C SER A 172 0.15 9.96 9.16
N ASP A 173 -0.91 10.70 8.82
CA ASP A 173 -1.97 11.05 9.77
C ASP A 173 -2.69 9.83 10.35
N GLY A 174 -2.74 8.74 9.59
CA GLY A 174 -3.30 7.46 10.04
C GLY A 174 -2.54 6.83 11.19
N PHE A 175 -1.22 7.02 11.26
CA PHE A 175 -0.40 6.40 12.29
C PHE A 175 -0.80 6.83 13.73
N VAL A 176 -1.11 8.09 13.92
CA VAL A 176 -1.48 8.61 15.26
C VAL A 176 -2.88 8.19 15.71
N THR A 177 -3.63 7.50 14.86
CA THR A 177 -4.98 7.00 15.16
C THR A 177 -5.02 5.50 15.45
N ILE A 178 -3.91 4.76 15.24
CA ILE A 178 -3.88 3.32 15.46
C ILE A 178 -4.08 2.97 16.94
N GLU A 179 -4.62 1.78 17.17
CA GLU A 179 -4.72 1.23 18.52
C GLU A 179 -3.33 0.85 19.07
N ARG A 180 -3.21 0.87 20.39
CA ARG A 180 -1.99 0.48 21.08
C ARG A 180 -1.50 -0.93 20.70
N SER A 181 -2.40 -1.87 20.49
CA SER A 181 -2.09 -3.24 20.06
C SER A 181 -1.33 -3.27 18.73
N VAL A 182 -1.74 -2.45 17.76
CA VAL A 182 -1.05 -2.30 16.47
C VAL A 182 0.33 -1.68 16.65
N LEU A 183 0.46 -0.69 17.54
CA LEU A 183 1.74 -0.07 17.83
C LEU A 183 2.70 -1.05 18.52
N GLU A 184 2.21 -1.89 19.43
CA GLU A 184 3.00 -2.97 20.06
C GLU A 184 3.52 -3.96 19.02
N GLU A 185 2.65 -4.41 18.10
CA GLU A 185 3.03 -5.30 17.02
C GLU A 185 4.06 -4.63 16.07
N LEU A 186 3.87 -3.35 15.74
CA LEU A 186 4.78 -2.61 14.87
C LEU A 186 6.21 -2.59 15.45
N VAL A 187 6.36 -2.14 16.71
CA VAL A 187 7.71 -1.96 17.31
C VAL A 187 8.46 -3.27 17.52
N GLU A 188 7.78 -4.41 17.55
CA GLU A 188 8.37 -5.74 17.67
C GLU A 188 8.89 -6.29 16.34
N ARG A 189 8.42 -5.78 15.21
CA ARG A 189 8.80 -6.31 13.88
C ARG A 189 10.24 -5.96 13.54
N ASP A 190 11.02 -7.00 13.21
CA ASP A 190 12.41 -6.86 12.75
C ASP A 190 12.54 -6.31 11.33
N SER A 191 11.51 -6.45 10.52
CA SER A 191 11.47 -6.15 9.08
C SER A 191 11.25 -4.68 8.73
N LEU A 192 11.08 -3.80 9.73
CA LEU A 192 10.80 -2.38 9.49
C LEU A 192 11.97 -1.67 8.80
N ASN A 193 11.66 -0.93 7.75
CA ASN A 193 12.60 -0.14 6.96
C ASN A 193 12.62 1.33 7.46
N VAL A 194 13.17 1.57 8.64
CA VAL A 194 13.19 2.89 9.28
C VAL A 194 14.40 3.04 10.21
N LYS A 195 14.90 4.28 10.38
CA LYS A 195 15.84 4.60 11.45
C LYS A 195 15.13 4.57 12.80
N GLU A 196 15.77 4.01 13.83
CA GLU A 196 15.18 3.94 15.17
C GLU A 196 14.80 5.31 15.74
N VAL A 197 15.54 6.36 15.42
CA VAL A 197 15.19 7.73 15.85
C VAL A 197 13.89 8.22 15.20
N GLU A 198 13.65 7.90 13.95
CA GLU A 198 12.40 8.29 13.27
C GLU A 198 11.21 7.47 13.80
N LEU A 199 11.42 6.17 14.05
CA LEU A 199 10.41 5.34 14.72
C LEU A 199 10.09 5.88 16.12
N PHE A 200 11.10 6.26 16.90
CA PHE A 200 10.91 6.84 18.23
C PHE A 200 10.13 8.16 18.17
N LYS A 201 10.44 9.06 17.23
CA LYS A 201 9.69 10.33 17.04
C LYS A 201 8.21 10.08 16.77
N ALA A 202 7.92 9.10 15.92
CA ALA A 202 6.54 8.72 15.62
C ALA A 202 5.81 8.16 16.85
N VAL A 203 6.48 7.27 17.61
CA VAL A 203 5.95 6.70 18.87
C VAL A 203 5.72 7.78 19.91
N ASP A 204 6.63 8.75 20.07
CA ASP A 204 6.48 9.87 21.00
C ASP A 204 5.30 10.78 20.60
N SER A 205 5.13 11.04 19.30
CA SER A 205 3.99 11.79 18.77
C SER A 205 2.66 11.06 19.02
N TRP A 206 2.61 9.76 18.81
CA TRP A 206 1.45 8.94 19.14
C TRP A 206 1.11 9.01 20.63
N ALA A 207 2.12 8.86 21.48
CA ALA A 207 1.94 8.94 22.94
C ALA A 207 1.42 10.31 23.40
N LYS A 208 1.90 11.39 22.78
CA LYS A 208 1.42 12.76 23.05
C LYS A 208 -0.05 12.90 22.71
N ILE A 209 -0.46 12.49 21.52
CA ILE A 209 -1.86 12.56 21.06
C ILE A 209 -2.76 11.68 21.93
N GLU A 210 -2.29 10.49 22.32
CA GLU A 210 -3.06 9.61 23.18
C GLU A 210 -3.22 10.17 24.60
N CYS A 211 -2.20 10.83 25.16
CA CYS A 211 -2.33 11.60 26.40
C CYS A 211 -3.38 12.72 26.27
N GLU A 212 -3.37 13.46 25.17
CA GLU A 212 -4.33 14.55 24.91
C GLU A 212 -5.77 14.02 24.82
N LYS A 213 -5.99 12.91 24.12
CA LYS A 213 -7.30 12.22 24.04
C LYS A 213 -7.82 11.81 25.42
N GLN A 214 -6.92 11.37 26.31
CA GLN A 214 -7.27 10.96 27.66
C GLN A 214 -7.32 12.14 28.67
N GLY A 215 -7.08 13.38 28.24
CA GLY A 215 -7.03 14.56 29.13
C GLY A 215 -5.85 14.53 30.11
N LEU A 216 -4.76 13.82 29.78
CA LEU A 216 -3.57 13.69 30.60
C LEU A 216 -2.51 14.71 30.20
N LYS A 217 -1.58 15.01 31.15
CA LYS A 217 -0.40 15.83 30.82
C LYS A 217 0.54 15.05 29.90
N THR A 218 1.23 15.76 29.02
CA THR A 218 2.19 15.19 28.05
C THR A 218 3.63 15.08 28.61
N GLU A 219 3.78 14.90 29.93
CA GLU A 219 5.07 14.69 30.59
C GLU A 219 5.63 13.29 30.24
N GLY A 220 6.95 13.14 30.17
CA GLY A 220 7.61 11.90 29.76
C GLY A 220 7.18 10.66 30.57
N SER A 221 7.04 10.81 31.89
CA SER A 221 6.57 9.73 32.79
C SER A 221 5.12 9.30 32.49
N VAL A 222 4.27 10.24 32.07
CA VAL A 222 2.88 9.96 31.67
C VAL A 222 2.85 9.29 30.31
N LYS A 223 3.61 9.81 29.33
CA LYS A 223 3.78 9.16 28.01
C LYS A 223 4.28 7.73 28.17
N ARG A 224 5.30 7.47 29.02
CA ARG A 224 5.77 6.11 29.30
C ARG A 224 4.66 5.18 29.81
N ARG A 225 3.82 5.67 30.73
CA ARG A 225 2.71 4.87 31.26
C ARG A 225 1.68 4.54 30.18
N VAL A 226 1.39 5.49 29.27
CA VAL A 226 0.48 5.29 28.14
C VAL A 226 1.07 4.30 27.12
N LEU A 227 2.35 4.41 26.81
CA LEU A 227 3.05 3.47 25.91
C LEU A 227 3.17 2.08 26.54
N GLY A 228 3.53 2.00 27.84
CA GLY A 228 3.84 0.77 28.53
C GLY A 228 5.21 0.18 28.15
N GLU A 229 5.63 -0.80 28.94
CA GLU A 229 6.99 -1.37 28.81
C GLU A 229 7.25 -2.06 27.47
N ARG A 230 6.23 -2.71 26.91
CA ARG A 230 6.38 -3.47 25.66
C ARG A 230 6.77 -2.58 24.49
N ILE A 231 6.10 -1.43 24.32
CA ILE A 231 6.42 -0.47 23.27
C ILE A 231 7.78 0.18 23.53
N VAL A 232 8.02 0.65 24.76
CA VAL A 232 9.30 1.31 25.10
C VAL A 232 10.50 0.37 24.89
N LYS A 233 10.39 -0.89 25.28
CA LYS A 233 11.45 -1.90 25.06
C LYS A 233 11.55 -2.38 23.62
N GLY A 234 10.52 -2.20 22.82
CA GLY A 234 10.51 -2.46 21.38
C GLY A 234 11.37 -1.48 20.58
N ILE A 235 11.65 -0.29 21.13
CA ILE A 235 12.57 0.70 20.51
C ILE A 235 14.02 0.32 20.82
N ARG A 236 14.85 0.32 19.80
CA ARG A 236 16.26 -0.12 19.89
C ARG A 236 17.20 1.06 20.09
N PHE A 237 17.08 1.75 21.22
CA PHE A 237 17.88 2.95 21.53
C PHE A 237 19.38 2.76 21.33
N PRO A 238 20.01 1.58 21.64
CA PRO A 238 21.45 1.38 21.43
C PRO A 238 21.89 1.42 19.96
N VAL A 239 20.97 1.29 19.01
CA VAL A 239 21.24 1.33 17.56
C VAL A 239 21.26 2.75 17.00
N MET A 240 20.76 3.75 17.75
CA MET A 240 20.76 5.15 17.35
C MET A 240 22.19 5.73 17.39
N GLU A 241 22.42 6.79 16.63
CA GLU A 241 23.62 7.60 16.81
C GLU A 241 23.55 8.36 18.15
N GLU A 242 24.68 8.51 18.86
CA GLU A 242 24.72 9.23 20.14
C GLU A 242 24.12 10.64 20.06
N LYS A 243 24.35 11.34 18.94
CA LYS A 243 23.78 12.67 18.68
C LYS A 243 22.26 12.65 18.57
N GLU A 244 21.72 11.63 17.89
CA GLU A 244 20.27 11.45 17.75
C GLU A 244 19.63 11.13 19.10
N PHE A 245 20.26 10.24 19.88
CA PHE A 245 19.82 9.90 21.22
C PHE A 245 19.81 11.13 22.16
N THR A 246 20.88 11.90 22.18
CA THR A 246 21.00 13.07 23.07
C THR A 246 20.05 14.22 22.68
N SER A 247 19.84 14.45 21.38
CA SER A 247 19.01 15.59 20.93
C SER A 247 17.49 15.28 20.85
N VAL A 248 17.10 14.01 20.86
CA VAL A 248 15.68 13.63 20.66
C VAL A 248 15.16 12.83 21.85
N VAL A 249 15.88 11.78 22.27
CA VAL A 249 15.36 10.84 23.27
C VAL A 249 15.44 11.40 24.68
N LEU A 250 16.56 12.03 25.04
CA LEU A 250 16.73 12.60 26.39
C LEU A 250 15.65 13.64 26.71
N ASP A 251 15.36 14.52 25.78
CA ASP A 251 14.39 15.61 25.96
C ASP A 251 12.94 15.08 26.10
N SER A 252 12.66 13.86 25.63
CA SER A 252 11.32 13.26 25.74
C SER A 252 10.92 12.92 27.18
N GLY A 253 11.88 12.62 28.04
CA GLY A 253 11.68 12.19 29.42
C GLY A 253 10.99 10.84 29.59
N ILE A 254 10.91 10.02 28.52
CA ILE A 254 10.24 8.69 28.53
C ILE A 254 11.07 7.66 29.27
N LEU A 255 12.39 7.73 29.14
CA LEU A 255 13.30 6.78 29.78
C LEU A 255 13.46 7.09 31.28
N SER A 256 13.58 6.04 32.09
CA SER A 256 13.95 6.16 33.50
C SER A 256 15.39 6.65 33.66
N HIS A 257 15.73 7.21 34.82
CA HIS A 257 17.11 7.61 35.13
C HIS A 257 18.12 6.46 34.98
N LYS A 258 17.72 5.24 35.37
CA LYS A 258 18.58 4.06 35.25
C LYS A 258 18.87 3.76 33.78
N GLU A 259 17.82 3.66 32.97
CA GLU A 259 17.93 3.37 31.51
C GLU A 259 18.77 4.44 30.80
N THR A 260 18.52 5.72 31.08
CA THR A 260 19.30 6.83 30.55
C THR A 260 20.78 6.70 30.90
N ASN A 261 21.12 6.47 32.17
CA ASN A 261 22.50 6.29 32.61
C ASN A 261 23.19 5.09 31.96
N ASP A 262 22.47 3.98 31.82
CA ASP A 262 23.03 2.77 31.20
C ASP A 262 23.25 2.97 29.69
N LEU A 263 22.35 3.66 28.98
CA LEU A 263 22.54 4.03 27.57
C LEU A 263 23.69 5.02 27.37
N VAL A 264 23.81 6.05 28.22
CA VAL A 264 24.95 6.99 28.17
C VAL A 264 26.27 6.26 28.39
N LYS A 265 26.36 5.34 29.36
CA LYS A 265 27.56 4.50 29.56
C LYS A 265 27.86 3.65 28.33
N TYR A 266 26.83 3.07 27.72
CA TYR A 266 26.99 2.27 26.50
C TYR A 266 27.58 3.07 25.35
N PHE A 267 27.04 4.25 25.06
CA PHE A 267 27.57 5.14 24.00
C PHE A 267 29.02 5.59 24.28
N ASN A 268 29.37 5.74 25.55
CA ASN A 268 30.75 6.05 25.97
C ASN A 268 31.65 4.81 26.15
N SER A 269 31.21 3.65 25.63
CA SER A 269 31.97 2.40 25.65
C SER A 269 32.44 1.95 27.04
N VAL A 270 31.66 2.21 28.09
CA VAL A 270 31.98 1.78 29.46
C VAL A 270 31.84 0.24 29.59
N PRO A 271 32.86 -0.48 30.00
CA PRO A 271 32.81 -1.93 30.09
C PRO A 271 31.70 -2.45 31.03
N ASN A 272 31.16 -3.63 30.72
CA ASN A 272 30.16 -4.35 31.53
C ASN A 272 28.82 -3.59 31.72
N THR A 273 28.46 -2.70 30.80
CA THR A 273 27.12 -2.06 30.80
C THR A 273 26.09 -3.08 30.32
N SER A 274 25.19 -3.48 31.22
CA SER A 274 24.02 -4.31 30.83
C SER A 274 22.86 -3.45 30.40
N LEU A 275 22.38 -3.66 29.17
CA LEU A 275 21.23 -2.94 28.62
C LEU A 275 19.98 -3.81 28.63
N GLU A 276 18.84 -3.18 28.92
CA GLU A 276 17.52 -3.81 28.81
C GLU A 276 16.92 -3.69 27.38
N PHE A 277 17.61 -3.04 26.46
CA PHE A 277 17.19 -2.78 25.08
C PHE A 277 18.01 -3.61 24.08
N SER A 278 17.38 -4.00 22.98
CA SER A 278 18.06 -4.72 21.91
C SER A 278 19.17 -3.85 21.28
N GLN A 279 20.34 -4.49 21.07
CA GLN A 279 21.50 -3.90 20.41
C GLN A 279 21.59 -4.29 18.92
N GLU A 280 20.66 -5.16 18.46
CA GLU A 280 20.64 -5.61 17.07
C GLU A 280 19.85 -4.61 16.21
N SER A 281 20.41 -4.22 15.07
CA SER A 281 19.68 -3.44 14.07
C SER A 281 18.53 -4.24 13.51
N ARG A 282 17.44 -3.56 13.10
CA ARG A 282 16.34 -4.23 12.40
C ARG A 282 16.85 -4.81 11.08
N LYS A 283 16.30 -5.96 10.72
CA LYS A 283 16.65 -6.69 9.49
C LYS A 283 16.00 -6.07 8.26
N GLY A 284 15.04 -5.16 8.43
CA GLY A 284 14.51 -4.33 7.37
C GLY A 284 15.64 -3.54 6.77
N SER A 285 16.05 -3.93 5.59
CA SER A 285 17.07 -3.19 4.90
C SER A 285 16.49 -1.83 4.54
N LEU A 286 17.18 -0.75 4.92
CA LEU A 286 16.88 0.61 4.46
C LEU A 286 17.09 0.68 2.95
N VAL A 287 16.12 0.13 2.19
CA VAL A 287 16.16 0.17 0.75
C VAL A 287 15.95 1.61 0.32
N ARG A 288 17.00 2.19 -0.23
CA ARG A 288 17.03 3.54 -0.77
C ARG A 288 16.73 3.50 -2.24
N ARG A 289 16.18 4.59 -2.76
CA ARG A 289 15.80 4.71 -4.17
C ARG A 289 16.54 5.86 -4.81
N VAL A 290 17.23 5.60 -5.91
CA VAL A 290 17.80 6.65 -6.74
C VAL A 290 17.01 6.77 -8.02
N TYR A 291 16.43 7.95 -8.25
CA TYR A 291 15.64 8.30 -9.44
C TYR A 291 16.56 8.85 -10.52
N ARG A 292 16.34 8.44 -11.76
CA ARG A 292 17.21 8.86 -12.88
C ARG A 292 16.64 9.99 -13.73
N PHE A 293 15.33 10.08 -13.87
CA PHE A 293 14.68 10.93 -14.85
C PHE A 293 13.94 12.10 -14.19
N SER A 294 13.91 13.26 -14.88
CA SER A 294 13.14 14.43 -14.46
C SER A 294 11.67 14.38 -14.90
N SER A 295 11.33 13.52 -15.86
CA SER A 295 9.95 13.32 -16.33
C SER A 295 9.81 11.96 -17.00
N PHE A 296 8.57 11.53 -17.21
CA PHE A 296 8.27 10.31 -17.95
C PHE A 296 7.08 10.52 -18.87
N LEU A 297 7.05 9.76 -19.97
CA LEU A 297 6.07 9.88 -21.04
C LEU A 297 5.60 8.49 -21.47
N GLU A 298 4.38 8.43 -22.00
CA GLU A 298 3.82 7.25 -22.64
C GLU A 298 4.29 7.14 -24.09
N GLY A 299 4.35 5.90 -24.61
CA GLY A 299 4.58 5.67 -26.03
C GLY A 299 6.06 5.50 -26.41
N TRP A 300 6.78 4.64 -25.70
CA TRP A 300 8.07 4.14 -26.20
C TRP A 300 7.85 3.24 -27.41
N GLU A 301 7.98 3.81 -28.62
CA GLU A 301 7.77 3.13 -29.89
C GLU A 301 9.05 2.45 -30.41
N GLU A 302 9.60 1.51 -29.67
CA GLU A 302 10.53 0.55 -30.24
C GLU A 302 9.76 -0.74 -30.53
N SER A 303 10.28 -1.57 -31.46
CA SER A 303 9.68 -2.85 -31.87
C SER A 303 9.25 -3.70 -30.68
N SER A 304 8.36 -4.66 -30.85
CA SER A 304 7.85 -5.56 -29.81
C SER A 304 8.93 -6.31 -29.02
N LYS A 305 10.19 -6.20 -29.43
CA LYS A 305 11.39 -6.65 -28.73
C LYS A 305 12.45 -5.54 -28.82
N PHE A 306 12.91 -5.03 -27.69
CA PHE A 306 13.96 -4.02 -27.63
C PHE A 306 14.92 -4.27 -26.47
N CYS A 307 16.15 -3.82 -26.64
CA CYS A 307 17.20 -3.89 -25.64
C CYS A 307 17.49 -2.48 -25.10
N ASP A 308 17.41 -2.28 -23.81
CA ASP A 308 17.88 -1.05 -23.13
C ASP A 308 19.09 -1.35 -22.28
N VAL A 309 20.16 -0.54 -22.43
CA VAL A 309 21.43 -0.75 -21.77
C VAL A 309 21.85 0.55 -21.06
N ILE A 310 22.23 0.44 -19.79
CA ILE A 310 22.77 1.55 -19.03
C ILE A 310 23.98 1.10 -18.19
N GLY A 311 25.06 1.87 -18.28
CA GLY A 311 26.20 1.72 -17.38
C GLY A 311 25.97 2.49 -16.10
N LEU A 312 26.45 1.95 -14.98
CA LEU A 312 26.42 2.64 -13.68
C LEU A 312 27.69 2.39 -12.89
N SER A 313 28.09 3.36 -12.07
CA SER A 313 29.04 3.19 -10.97
C SER A 313 28.58 3.99 -9.75
N CYS A 314 29.07 3.61 -8.59
CA CYS A 314 28.80 4.30 -7.31
C CYS A 314 30.12 4.58 -6.57
N ASP A 315 30.15 5.62 -5.76
CA ASP A 315 31.34 6.02 -4.98
C ASP A 315 31.49 5.27 -3.65
N LYS A 316 30.50 4.44 -3.27
CA LYS A 316 30.52 3.58 -2.08
C LYS A 316 30.07 2.18 -2.42
N ASP A 317 30.48 1.20 -1.59
CA ASP A 317 29.95 -0.17 -1.66
C ASP A 317 28.46 -0.17 -1.35
N ILE A 318 27.66 -0.80 -2.19
CA ILE A 318 26.22 -0.93 -2.02
C ILE A 318 25.75 -2.35 -2.35
N ASN A 319 24.57 -2.71 -1.84
CA ASN A 319 23.86 -3.91 -2.26
C ASN A 319 22.66 -3.50 -3.13
N LEU A 320 22.70 -3.80 -4.41
CA LEU A 320 21.60 -3.56 -5.34
C LEU A 320 20.49 -4.59 -5.08
N CYS A 321 19.36 -4.13 -4.56
CA CYS A 321 18.21 -4.96 -4.19
C CYS A 321 17.26 -5.20 -5.35
N ALA A 322 17.06 -4.18 -6.19
CA ALA A 322 16.21 -4.26 -7.38
C ALA A 322 16.58 -3.20 -8.42
N VAL A 323 16.16 -3.45 -9.64
CA VAL A 323 16.02 -2.42 -10.68
C VAL A 323 14.56 -2.31 -11.05
N ARG A 324 14.09 -1.08 -11.25
CA ARG A 324 12.74 -0.79 -11.69
C ARG A 324 12.72 -0.51 -13.18
N LEU A 325 11.68 -0.96 -13.86
CA LEU A 325 11.47 -0.75 -15.29
C LEU A 325 10.10 -0.16 -15.53
N PHE A 326 9.96 0.65 -16.58
CA PHE A 326 8.67 1.12 -17.04
C PHE A 326 7.87 -0.01 -17.69
N GLY A 327 6.55 0.13 -17.68
CA GLY A 327 5.63 -0.74 -18.37
C GLY A 327 4.39 0.00 -18.83
N ASN A 328 3.29 -0.72 -19.02
CA ASN A 328 1.97 -0.17 -19.25
C ASN A 328 0.94 -1.00 -18.46
N LYS A 329 0.01 -0.35 -17.76
CA LYS A 329 -0.93 -1.01 -16.86
C LYS A 329 -1.77 -2.06 -17.60
N GLY A 330 -1.88 -3.27 -17.00
CA GLY A 330 -2.67 -4.38 -17.57
C GLY A 330 -2.04 -5.07 -18.78
N LYS A 331 -0.75 -4.82 -19.07
CA LYS A 331 0.00 -5.46 -20.16
C LYS A 331 1.12 -6.33 -19.59
N GLU A 332 1.34 -7.48 -20.18
CA GLU A 332 2.43 -8.39 -19.78
C GLU A 332 3.72 -8.11 -20.55
N TYR A 333 4.84 -8.24 -19.84
CA TYR A 333 6.19 -8.08 -20.36
C TYR A 333 7.03 -9.31 -20.02
N ARG A 334 7.76 -9.83 -21.01
CA ARG A 334 8.85 -10.78 -20.79
C ARG A 334 10.15 -10.00 -20.75
N LEU A 335 10.93 -10.24 -19.72
CA LEU A 335 12.20 -9.58 -19.49
C LEU A 335 13.30 -10.62 -19.36
N HIS A 336 14.38 -10.41 -20.10
CA HIS A 336 15.71 -10.97 -19.79
C HIS A 336 16.59 -9.82 -19.32
N LEU A 337 17.03 -9.85 -18.06
CA LEU A 337 17.89 -8.84 -17.46
C LEU A 337 19.24 -9.44 -17.12
N GLU A 338 20.31 -8.80 -17.59
CA GLU A 338 21.69 -9.13 -17.22
C GLU A 338 22.36 -7.97 -16.48
N ILE A 339 23.19 -8.32 -15.51
CA ILE A 339 24.11 -7.40 -14.85
C ILE A 339 25.51 -7.92 -15.09
N GLN A 340 26.34 -7.08 -15.72
CA GLN A 340 27.70 -7.42 -16.09
C GLN A 340 28.69 -6.43 -15.46
N SER A 341 29.93 -6.89 -15.19
CA SER A 341 31.06 -6.01 -14.87
C SER A 341 31.58 -5.31 -16.12
N ASP A 342 32.41 -4.29 -15.96
CA ASP A 342 33.05 -3.56 -17.10
C ASP A 342 33.92 -4.45 -17.98
N GLY A 343 34.38 -5.60 -17.46
CA GLY A 343 35.08 -6.65 -18.22
C GLY A 343 34.14 -7.65 -18.93
N SER A 344 32.84 -7.38 -19.01
CA SER A 344 31.79 -8.25 -19.59
C SER A 344 31.57 -9.58 -18.84
N ASP A 345 32.06 -9.68 -17.60
CA ASP A 345 31.76 -10.84 -16.76
C ASP A 345 30.32 -10.76 -16.25
N LEU A 346 29.53 -11.82 -16.51
CA LEU A 346 28.16 -11.93 -16.06
C LEU A 346 28.11 -12.10 -14.53
N ILE A 347 27.51 -11.14 -13.84
CA ILE A 347 27.31 -11.19 -12.38
C ILE A 347 25.97 -11.86 -12.05
N ARG A 348 24.92 -11.50 -12.77
CA ARG A 348 23.57 -12.03 -12.57
C ARG A 348 22.76 -11.96 -13.85
N SER A 349 21.96 -13.01 -14.13
CA SER A 349 20.89 -12.94 -15.12
C SER A 349 19.56 -13.31 -14.49
N LYS A 350 18.46 -12.78 -15.05
CA LYS A 350 17.11 -13.07 -14.61
C LYS A 350 16.13 -13.02 -15.77
N ASP A 351 15.42 -14.14 -15.96
CA ASP A 351 14.30 -14.27 -16.88
C ASP A 351 13.01 -14.35 -16.11
N ALA A 352 12.04 -13.47 -16.44
CA ALA A 352 10.73 -13.50 -15.81
C ALA A 352 9.66 -12.77 -16.63
N GLN A 353 8.40 -13.04 -16.28
CA GLN A 353 7.24 -12.29 -16.77
C GLN A 353 6.78 -11.32 -15.69
N TYR A 354 6.37 -10.11 -16.11
CA TYR A 354 5.95 -9.05 -15.23
C TYR A 354 4.64 -8.43 -15.69
N LEU A 355 3.77 -8.12 -14.72
CA LEU A 355 2.58 -7.33 -14.90
C LEU A 355 2.81 -5.97 -14.21
N PRO A 356 2.94 -4.86 -14.97
CA PRO A 356 3.17 -3.54 -14.40
C PRO A 356 2.02 -3.08 -13.51
N ARG A 357 2.36 -2.50 -12.36
CA ARG A 357 1.44 -1.84 -11.44
C ARG A 357 1.66 -0.34 -11.49
N GLN A 358 0.70 0.43 -10.97
CA GLN A 358 0.88 1.86 -10.81
C GLN A 358 1.89 2.12 -9.68
N ILE A 359 2.92 2.90 -9.98
CA ILE A 359 3.98 3.26 -9.05
C ILE A 359 3.89 4.76 -8.80
N LYS A 360 3.87 5.15 -7.54
CA LYS A 360 4.00 6.54 -7.11
C LYS A 360 5.48 6.86 -6.91
N SER A 361 5.93 7.99 -7.42
CA SER A 361 7.27 8.53 -7.20
C SER A 361 7.19 10.02 -6.89
N GLU A 362 8.28 10.62 -6.43
CA GLU A 362 8.36 12.07 -6.18
C GLU A 362 8.04 12.90 -7.44
N MET A 363 8.28 12.34 -8.63
CA MET A 363 8.06 13.00 -9.92
C MET A 363 6.67 12.76 -10.50
N GLY A 364 5.80 12.03 -9.80
CA GLY A 364 4.45 11.66 -10.25
C GLY A 364 4.21 10.16 -10.24
N SER A 365 3.17 9.71 -10.93
CA SER A 365 2.77 8.30 -10.96
C SER A 365 2.89 7.71 -12.35
N TYR A 366 3.49 6.53 -12.47
CA TYR A 366 3.69 5.83 -13.74
C TYR A 366 3.52 4.31 -13.58
N PRO A 367 3.15 3.57 -14.63
CA PRO A 367 3.10 2.11 -14.58
C PRO A 367 4.51 1.52 -14.74
N GLY A 368 4.85 0.58 -13.85
CA GLY A 368 6.16 -0.06 -13.84
C GLY A 368 6.19 -1.34 -13.01
N PHE A 369 7.36 -1.99 -12.97
CA PHE A 369 7.57 -3.22 -12.20
C PHE A 369 9.00 -3.33 -11.67
N ASP A 370 9.17 -4.04 -10.55
CA ASP A 370 10.44 -4.23 -9.87
C ASP A 370 11.04 -5.60 -10.20
N VAL A 371 12.30 -5.60 -10.63
CA VAL A 371 13.11 -6.79 -10.81
C VAL A 371 13.97 -7.00 -9.58
N MET A 372 13.43 -7.75 -8.60
CA MET A 372 14.08 -8.00 -7.32
C MET A 372 15.24 -9.00 -7.44
N PHE A 373 16.32 -8.76 -6.71
CA PHE A 373 17.45 -9.69 -6.59
C PHE A 373 17.46 -10.31 -5.19
N LYS A 374 17.40 -11.63 -5.14
CA LYS A 374 17.49 -12.42 -3.91
C LYS A 374 18.57 -13.50 -4.06
N PRO A 375 19.71 -13.39 -3.34
CA PRO A 375 20.15 -12.26 -2.51
C PRO A 375 20.45 -10.98 -3.33
N PRO A 376 20.53 -9.80 -2.68
CA PRO A 376 20.97 -8.56 -3.32
C PRO A 376 22.36 -8.70 -3.95
N ILE A 377 22.67 -7.85 -4.91
CA ILE A 377 23.94 -7.89 -5.66
C ILE A 377 24.89 -6.86 -5.09
N ALA A 378 26.01 -7.32 -4.54
CA ALA A 378 27.04 -6.42 -4.03
C ALA A 378 27.76 -5.69 -5.20
N LEU A 379 27.64 -4.37 -5.23
CA LEU A 379 28.35 -3.51 -6.16
C LEU A 379 29.46 -2.77 -5.42
N LYS A 380 30.69 -2.88 -5.94
CA LYS A 380 31.87 -2.26 -5.34
C LYS A 380 32.02 -0.80 -5.74
N ALA A 381 32.49 0.00 -4.80
CA ALA A 381 32.79 1.42 -5.01
C ALA A 381 33.71 1.63 -6.21
N ASN A 382 33.41 2.64 -7.01
CA ASN A 382 34.17 3.07 -8.18
C ASN A 382 34.34 2.00 -9.29
N SER A 383 33.65 0.87 -9.17
CA SER A 383 33.57 -0.15 -10.23
C SER A 383 32.39 0.16 -11.15
N LYS A 384 32.56 -0.12 -12.43
CA LYS A 384 31.53 0.12 -13.45
C LYS A 384 30.79 -1.18 -13.75
N TYR A 385 29.49 -1.08 -13.89
CA TYR A 385 28.58 -2.17 -14.15
C TYR A 385 27.63 -1.82 -15.29
N TRP A 386 27.15 -2.83 -16.01
CA TRP A 386 26.17 -2.69 -17.09
C TRP A 386 24.88 -3.40 -16.72
N LEU A 387 23.77 -2.70 -16.83
CA LEU A 387 22.42 -3.26 -16.76
C LEU A 387 21.92 -3.38 -18.19
N ILE A 388 21.61 -4.58 -18.61
CA ILE A 388 21.16 -4.93 -19.96
C ILE A 388 19.79 -5.57 -19.85
N ALA A 389 18.77 -4.93 -20.42
CA ALA A 389 17.40 -5.41 -20.36
C ALA A 389 16.85 -5.66 -21.77
N ASP A 390 16.67 -6.92 -22.11
CA ASP A 390 15.90 -7.34 -23.28
C ASP A 390 14.43 -7.43 -22.90
N ILE A 391 13.64 -6.49 -23.39
CA ILE A 391 12.23 -6.34 -23.04
C ILE A 391 11.37 -6.75 -24.24
N CYS A 392 10.46 -7.69 -24.02
CA CYS A 392 9.50 -8.13 -25.02
C CYS A 392 8.08 -7.89 -24.50
N GLY A 393 7.32 -7.02 -25.19
CA GLY A 393 5.97 -6.63 -24.80
C GLY A 393 5.43 -5.48 -25.64
N PRO A 394 4.24 -4.98 -25.32
CA PRO A 394 3.65 -3.82 -26.00
C PRO A 394 4.42 -2.53 -25.67
N PRO A 395 4.15 -1.41 -26.38
CA PRO A 395 4.73 -0.11 -26.05
C PRO A 395 4.58 0.24 -24.58
N SER A 396 5.67 0.73 -23.97
CA SER A 396 5.74 1.07 -22.56
C SER A 396 5.86 2.58 -22.33
N TRP A 397 5.82 3.00 -21.09
CA TRP A 397 6.29 4.32 -20.67
C TRP A 397 7.81 4.36 -20.72
N TYR A 398 8.39 5.56 -20.69
CA TYR A 398 9.83 5.79 -20.65
C TYR A 398 10.20 7.07 -19.94
N GLY A 399 11.41 7.13 -19.40
CA GLY A 399 11.95 8.31 -18.75
C GLY A 399 12.66 9.25 -19.72
N LYS A 400 12.54 10.57 -19.44
CA LYS A 400 13.20 11.66 -20.17
C LYS A 400 13.91 12.61 -19.23
N GLY A 401 14.95 13.28 -19.72
CA GLY A 401 15.74 14.23 -18.92
C GLY A 401 16.60 13.54 -17.87
N GLY A 402 17.08 12.32 -18.16
CA GLY A 402 17.96 11.59 -17.26
C GLY A 402 19.29 12.30 -17.02
N GLN A 403 19.80 12.18 -15.81
CA GLN A 403 21.04 12.79 -15.37
C GLN A 403 22.17 11.77 -15.38
N SER A 404 23.37 12.19 -15.73
CA SER A 404 24.58 11.35 -15.72
C SER A 404 25.18 11.18 -14.33
N CYS A 405 24.77 12.00 -13.35
CA CYS A 405 25.23 11.95 -11.98
C CYS A 405 24.07 12.27 -11.03
N MET A 406 23.85 11.40 -10.04
CA MET A 406 22.80 11.53 -9.03
C MET A 406 23.36 11.29 -7.64
N HIS A 407 22.88 12.07 -6.67
CA HIS A 407 23.23 11.88 -5.26
C HIS A 407 22.02 11.37 -4.49
N CYS A 408 22.18 10.28 -3.78
CA CYS A 408 21.12 9.70 -2.97
C CYS A 408 21.70 9.09 -1.69
N SER A 409 21.21 9.53 -0.54
CA SER A 409 21.59 8.98 0.78
C SER A 409 23.10 8.88 1.00
N GLY A 410 23.85 9.90 0.57
CA GLY A 410 25.30 9.96 0.70
C GLY A 410 26.08 9.07 -0.28
N VAL A 411 25.42 8.49 -1.27
CA VAL A 411 26.05 7.76 -2.39
C VAL A 411 25.90 8.57 -3.67
N THR A 412 26.99 8.67 -4.44
CA THR A 412 27.01 9.29 -5.76
C THR A 412 26.96 8.23 -6.83
N PHE A 413 25.89 8.21 -7.61
CA PHE A 413 25.73 7.35 -8.77
C PHE A 413 26.14 8.10 -10.04
N LYS A 414 26.91 7.44 -10.92
CA LYS A 414 27.23 7.92 -12.26
C LYS A 414 26.67 6.95 -13.27
N PHE A 415 26.03 7.48 -14.32
CA PHE A 415 25.42 6.70 -15.39
C PHE A 415 26.12 6.95 -16.72
N TYR A 416 26.27 5.88 -17.51
CA TYR A 416 27.05 5.90 -18.76
C TYR A 416 26.22 5.32 -19.91
N ASN A 417 26.45 5.87 -21.13
CA ASN A 417 25.96 5.26 -22.35
C ASN A 417 26.94 4.16 -22.78
N LEU A 418 26.43 3.10 -23.39
CA LEU A 418 27.25 2.15 -24.12
C LEU A 418 27.70 2.78 -25.45
N ASP A 419 28.96 2.51 -25.88
CA ASP A 419 29.47 2.99 -27.14
C ASP A 419 28.57 2.54 -28.31
N GLY A 420 28.18 3.48 -29.15
CA GLY A 420 27.23 3.27 -30.25
C GLY A 420 25.73 3.39 -29.86
N MET A 421 25.39 3.49 -28.57
CA MET A 421 24.01 3.73 -28.07
C MET A 421 23.89 5.12 -27.44
N ALA A 422 24.01 6.18 -28.25
CA ALA A 422 23.85 7.54 -27.77
C ALA A 422 22.43 7.79 -27.18
N GLN A 423 22.37 8.50 -26.02
CA GLN A 423 21.15 8.99 -25.35
C GLN A 423 20.48 8.06 -24.31
N ARG A 424 20.92 6.85 -24.01
CA ARG A 424 20.29 5.98 -23.00
C ARG A 424 20.39 6.57 -21.57
N VAL A 425 21.37 7.40 -21.27
CA VAL A 425 21.43 8.18 -20.01
C VAL A 425 20.28 9.18 -19.96
N LYS A 426 19.98 9.88 -21.07
CA LYS A 426 18.94 10.93 -21.12
C LYS A 426 17.53 10.39 -21.32
N LYS A 427 17.38 9.22 -21.94
CA LYS A 427 16.10 8.61 -22.27
C LYS A 427 16.20 7.08 -22.17
N GLY A 428 15.31 6.41 -21.44
CA GLY A 428 15.41 4.96 -21.29
C GLY A 428 14.37 4.34 -20.37
N GLN A 429 14.54 3.04 -20.08
CA GLN A 429 13.60 2.18 -19.39
C GLN A 429 13.85 1.99 -17.89
N PHE A 430 15.00 2.40 -17.37
CA PHE A 430 15.36 2.23 -15.96
C PHE A 430 15.08 3.51 -15.14
N PRO A 431 13.87 3.74 -14.59
CA PRO A 431 13.57 4.92 -13.80
C PRO A 431 14.30 4.97 -12.47
N GLU A 432 14.43 3.81 -11.81
CA GLU A 432 14.90 3.75 -10.43
C GLU A 432 15.78 2.53 -10.18
N LEU A 433 16.75 2.71 -9.27
CA LEU A 433 17.50 1.62 -8.66
C LEU A 433 17.18 1.59 -7.16
N LEU A 434 16.97 0.39 -6.63
CA LEU A 434 16.70 0.15 -5.21
C LEU A 434 17.93 -0.51 -4.59
N PHE A 435 18.50 0.10 -3.55
CA PHE A 435 19.76 -0.34 -2.97
C PHE A 435 19.82 -0.15 -1.45
N THR A 436 20.71 -0.88 -0.78
CA THR A 436 21.12 -0.64 0.60
C THR A 436 22.61 -0.27 0.63
N LEU A 437 23.05 0.44 1.66
CA LEU A 437 24.50 0.53 1.94
C LEU A 437 25.01 -0.85 2.32
N ALA A 438 26.24 -1.17 1.90
CA ALA A 438 26.88 -2.45 2.23
C ALA A 438 27.31 -2.49 3.68
#